data_4bf56d24ac674ba039e06ce8f8e3ce9f
#
_entry.id   4bf56d24ac674ba039e06ce8f8e3ce9f
#
_cell.length_a   1.000
_cell.length_b   1.000
_cell.length_c   1.000
_cell.angle_alpha   90.00
_cell.angle_beta   90.00
_cell.angle_gamma   90.00
#
_symmetry.space_group_name_H-M   'P 1'
#
loop_
_entity.id
_entity.type
_entity.pdbx_description
1 polymer ?
#
loop_
_entity_poly.entity_id
_entity_poly.type
_entity_poly.pdbx_seq_one_letter_code
_entity_poly.pdbx_strand_id
1 'polypeptide(L)'
;NGNGNYNSNYQTYSIGQTAVLDCLEVTCTNVDTNFQNYNQNSYIQPGYTVVKADFEFKNTGNSNFYVSFEDFDCYADYEDYDYFYSVTNATFATSIPSGSDYKASVYFQVPSNSNNIMLEYETNTWAEREIRFIVK
;
A
#
# COMPACT_ATOMS: atom_id res chain seq x y z
N ASN A 1 4.94 -8.88 -2.33
CA ASN A 1 6.00 -9.84 -2.57
C ASN A 1 7.13 -9.80 -1.55
N GLY A 2 7.53 -8.66 -1.07
CA GLY A 2 8.38 -8.53 0.10
C GLY A 2 9.78 -9.11 -0.02
N ASN A 3 10.41 -9.07 -1.16
CA ASN A 3 11.79 -9.51 -1.25
C ASN A 3 12.78 -8.49 -0.65
N GLY A 4 12.30 -7.31 -0.28
CA GLY A 4 13.07 -6.31 0.42
C GLY A 4 14.13 -5.58 -0.40
N ASN A 5 14.22 -5.85 -1.68
CA ASN A 5 15.20 -5.20 -2.54
C ASN A 5 14.63 -3.93 -3.16
N TYR A 6 15.26 -2.81 -2.85
CA TYR A 6 14.86 -1.55 -3.44
C TYR A 6 15.36 -1.47 -4.89
N ASN A 7 14.46 -1.06 -5.79
CA ASN A 7 14.79 -0.83 -7.19
C ASN A 7 14.31 0.57 -7.57
N SER A 8 15.23 1.44 -7.96
CA SER A 8 14.94 2.84 -8.26
C SER A 8 14.32 3.05 -9.65
N ASN A 9 14.17 2.00 -10.45
CA ASN A 9 13.67 2.12 -11.82
C ASN A 9 12.16 2.00 -11.95
N TYR A 10 11.45 1.85 -10.83
CA TYR A 10 10.00 1.78 -10.86
C TYR A 10 9.39 3.13 -11.14
N GLN A 11 8.25 3.10 -11.81
CA GLN A 11 7.47 4.31 -12.01
C GLN A 11 6.85 4.73 -10.68
N THR A 12 6.94 6.02 -10.38
CA THR A 12 6.46 6.55 -9.11
C THR A 12 5.29 7.51 -9.31
N TYR A 13 4.43 7.56 -8.30
CA TYR A 13 3.23 8.37 -8.28
C TYR A 13 3.15 9.10 -6.95
N SER A 14 2.58 10.29 -6.96
CA SER A 14 2.29 11.06 -5.74
C SER A 14 0.89 10.72 -5.23
N ILE A 15 0.60 11.13 -3.99
CA ILE A 15 -0.74 11.04 -3.42
C ILE A 15 -1.71 11.78 -4.35
N GLY A 16 -2.82 11.13 -4.69
CA GLY A 16 -3.83 11.68 -5.59
C GLY A 16 -3.64 11.38 -7.05
N GLN A 17 -2.46 10.92 -7.45
CA GLN A 17 -2.23 10.49 -8.84
C GLN A 17 -2.70 9.06 -9.03
N THR A 18 -3.26 8.79 -10.21
CA THR A 18 -3.73 7.46 -10.57
C THR A 18 -2.73 6.74 -11.44
N ALA A 19 -2.32 5.56 -11.00
CA ALA A 19 -1.52 4.64 -11.81
C ALA A 19 -2.46 3.82 -12.68
N VAL A 20 -2.25 3.85 -13.98
CA VAL A 20 -3.09 3.11 -14.94
C VAL A 20 -2.32 1.88 -15.38
N LEU A 21 -2.80 0.71 -14.96
CA LEU A 21 -2.28 -0.59 -15.38
C LEU A 21 -3.20 -1.16 -16.45
N ASP A 22 -2.89 -2.36 -16.94
CA ASP A 22 -3.62 -2.92 -18.08
C ASP A 22 -5.12 -3.03 -17.85
N CYS A 23 -5.54 -3.47 -16.66
CA CYS A 23 -6.94 -3.65 -16.34
C CYS A 23 -7.28 -3.16 -14.93
N LEU A 24 -6.44 -2.30 -14.37
CA LEU A 24 -6.63 -1.81 -13.01
C LEU A 24 -6.09 -0.39 -12.91
N GLU A 25 -6.86 0.49 -12.29
CA GLU A 25 -6.37 1.81 -11.90
C GLU A 25 -6.22 1.85 -10.39
N VAL A 26 -5.10 2.39 -9.92
CA VAL A 26 -4.78 2.43 -8.49
C VAL A 26 -4.41 3.86 -8.13
N THR A 27 -5.06 4.37 -7.09
CA THR A 27 -4.80 5.72 -6.58
C THR A 27 -4.57 5.65 -5.08
N CYS A 28 -3.47 6.24 -4.60
CA CYS A 28 -3.31 6.50 -3.17
C CYS A 28 -4.03 7.82 -2.88
N THR A 29 -5.13 7.76 -2.16
CA THR A 29 -6.00 8.93 -1.98
C THR A 29 -5.65 9.75 -0.76
N ASN A 30 -5.06 9.12 0.26
CA ASN A 30 -4.72 9.83 1.50
C ASN A 30 -3.69 9.04 2.29
N VAL A 31 -2.85 9.75 3.05
CA VAL A 31 -1.86 9.12 3.93
C VAL A 31 -1.83 9.84 5.26
N ASP A 32 -1.81 9.07 6.34
CA ASP A 32 -1.56 9.55 7.70
C ASP A 32 -0.27 8.89 8.18
N THR A 33 0.78 9.68 8.32
CA THR A 33 2.09 9.18 8.75
C THR A 33 2.24 9.06 10.27
N ASN A 34 1.20 9.39 11.01
CA ASN A 34 1.18 9.27 12.47
C ASN A 34 -0.20 8.78 12.92
N PHE A 35 -0.61 7.65 12.36
CA PHE A 35 -1.91 7.07 12.65
C PHE A 35 -1.99 6.61 14.10
N GLN A 36 -3.04 7.01 14.82
CA GLN A 36 -3.18 6.79 16.25
C GLN A 36 -4.33 5.85 16.62
N ASN A 37 -5.25 5.59 15.70
CA ASN A 37 -6.48 4.87 16.02
C ASN A 37 -6.31 3.35 15.84
N TYR A 38 -5.26 2.80 16.45
CA TYR A 38 -5.04 1.36 16.46
C TYR A 38 -5.60 0.72 17.73
N ASN A 39 -5.62 -0.60 17.76
CA ASN A 39 -6.24 -1.36 18.86
C ASN A 39 -5.53 -1.08 20.19
N GLN A 40 -6.30 -1.08 21.26
CA GLN A 40 -5.73 -1.00 22.61
C GLN A 40 -4.75 -2.13 22.82
N ASN A 41 -3.73 -1.87 23.61
CA ASN A 41 -2.67 -2.84 23.91
C ASN A 41 -1.79 -3.19 22.72
N SER A 42 -1.87 -2.45 21.64
CA SER A 42 -0.94 -2.63 20.54
C SER A 42 0.47 -2.22 20.99
N TYR A 43 1.45 -2.98 20.53
CA TYR A 43 2.82 -2.63 20.78
C TYR A 43 3.38 -1.80 19.63
N ILE A 44 3.83 -0.59 19.92
CA ILE A 44 4.55 0.23 18.95
C ILE A 44 5.99 0.28 19.42
N GLN A 45 6.92 -0.12 18.57
CA GLN A 45 8.33 -0.09 18.89
C GLN A 45 8.74 1.34 19.21
N PRO A 46 9.54 1.58 20.29
CA PRO A 46 10.00 2.93 20.62
C PRO A 46 10.71 3.57 19.42
N GLY A 47 10.34 4.82 19.11
CA GLY A 47 10.89 5.54 17.96
C GLY A 47 10.20 5.22 16.64
N TYR A 48 9.13 4.43 16.65
CA TYR A 48 8.38 4.07 15.44
C TYR A 48 7.00 4.74 15.46
N THR A 49 6.41 4.81 14.29
CA THR A 49 5.06 5.31 14.07
C THR A 49 4.32 4.37 13.13
N VAL A 50 2.99 4.50 13.09
CA VAL A 50 2.18 3.75 12.14
C VAL A 50 1.77 4.67 10.99
N VAL A 51 2.03 4.20 9.78
CA VAL A 51 1.60 4.86 8.55
C VAL A 51 0.34 4.16 8.06
N LYS A 52 -0.71 4.94 7.81
CA LYS A 52 -1.93 4.46 7.17
C LYS A 52 -2.02 5.10 5.79
N ALA A 53 -2.21 4.30 4.76
CA ALA A 53 -2.41 4.81 3.42
C ALA A 53 -3.71 4.25 2.85
N ASP A 54 -4.52 5.14 2.30
CA ASP A 54 -5.82 4.81 1.72
C ASP A 54 -5.66 4.67 0.21
N PHE A 55 -6.23 3.60 -0.34
CA PHE A 55 -6.15 3.31 -1.77
C PHE A 55 -7.54 3.11 -2.35
N GLU A 56 -7.67 3.54 -3.60
CA GLU A 56 -8.84 3.23 -4.41
C GLU A 56 -8.39 2.44 -5.63
N PHE A 57 -9.07 1.31 -5.87
CA PHE A 57 -8.85 0.44 -7.01
C PHE A 57 -10.06 0.53 -7.92
N LYS A 58 -9.82 0.58 -9.23
CA LYS A 58 -10.89 0.53 -10.21
C LYS A 58 -10.56 -0.56 -11.22
N ASN A 59 -11.44 -1.56 -11.32
CA ASN A 59 -11.27 -2.64 -12.28
C ASN A 59 -11.81 -2.20 -13.63
N THR A 60 -10.92 -1.93 -14.58
CA THR A 60 -11.28 -1.49 -15.94
C THR A 60 -11.23 -2.63 -16.94
N GLY A 61 -10.97 -3.85 -16.47
CA GLY A 61 -10.94 -5.03 -17.34
C GLY A 61 -12.29 -5.70 -17.48
N ASN A 62 -12.27 -6.85 -18.13
CA ASN A 62 -13.47 -7.61 -18.47
C ASN A 62 -13.78 -8.77 -17.52
N SER A 63 -12.94 -9.00 -16.56
CA SER A 63 -13.09 -10.07 -15.57
C SER A 63 -12.74 -9.57 -14.19
N ASN A 64 -13.00 -10.39 -13.17
CA ASN A 64 -12.67 -10.03 -11.80
C ASN A 64 -11.17 -9.82 -11.64
N PHE A 65 -10.80 -8.87 -10.79
CA PHE A 65 -9.41 -8.61 -10.45
C PHE A 65 -9.21 -8.77 -8.95
N TYR A 66 -8.28 -9.64 -8.55
CA TYR A 66 -8.02 -9.92 -7.13
C TYR A 66 -6.99 -8.93 -6.58
N VAL A 67 -7.29 -8.32 -5.42
CA VAL A 67 -6.38 -7.45 -4.69
C VAL A 67 -6.27 -7.90 -3.25
N SER A 68 -5.11 -7.70 -2.66
CA SER A 68 -4.82 -8.09 -1.29
C SER A 68 -3.83 -7.13 -0.65
N PHE A 69 -3.93 -6.96 0.67
CA PHE A 69 -2.94 -6.18 1.41
C PHE A 69 -1.53 -6.74 1.25
N GLU A 70 -1.43 -8.05 0.99
CA GLU A 70 -0.14 -8.72 0.79
C GLU A 70 0.58 -8.31 -0.49
N ASP A 71 -0.12 -7.62 -1.39
CA ASP A 71 0.49 -7.08 -2.61
C ASP A 71 1.26 -5.78 -2.37
N PHE A 72 1.29 -5.30 -1.13
CA PHE A 72 1.92 -4.04 -0.76
C PHE A 72 3.17 -4.26 0.09
N ASP A 73 4.22 -3.49 -0.21
CA ASP A 73 5.41 -3.36 0.61
C ASP A 73 5.63 -1.90 0.96
N CYS A 74 6.33 -1.65 2.05
CA CYS A 74 6.65 -0.30 2.51
C CYS A 74 8.15 -0.13 2.67
N TYR A 75 8.68 0.92 2.07
CA TYR A 75 10.08 1.30 2.22
C TYR A 75 10.15 2.66 2.91
N ALA A 76 10.86 2.73 4.02
CA ALA A 76 11.14 3.98 4.71
C ALA A 76 12.64 4.20 4.65
N ASP A 77 13.06 5.34 4.09
CA ASP A 77 14.47 5.62 3.81
C ASP A 77 15.14 4.44 3.10
N TYR A 78 14.42 3.86 2.12
CA TYR A 78 14.87 2.79 1.23
C TYR A 78 15.06 1.43 1.88
N GLU A 79 14.53 1.23 3.10
CA GLU A 79 14.54 -0.07 3.80
C GLU A 79 13.13 -0.58 3.98
N ASP A 80 12.98 -1.92 3.91
CA ASP A 80 11.71 -2.61 3.99
C ASP A 80 11.23 -2.68 5.45
N TYR A 81 9.94 -2.41 5.69
CA TYR A 81 9.34 -2.46 7.01
C TYR A 81 8.07 -3.27 7.01
N ASP A 82 7.72 -3.79 8.19
CA ASP A 82 6.65 -4.78 8.33
C ASP A 82 5.26 -4.16 8.33
N TYR A 83 4.32 -4.96 7.87
CA TYR A 83 2.91 -4.62 7.94
C TYR A 83 2.45 -4.52 9.40
N PHE A 84 1.55 -3.59 9.68
CA PHE A 84 1.01 -3.38 11.02
C PHE A 84 -0.41 -3.92 11.08
N TYR A 85 -0.63 -4.97 11.89
CA TYR A 85 -1.89 -5.72 11.91
C TYR A 85 -2.88 -5.26 12.98
N SER A 86 -2.45 -4.47 13.95
CA SER A 86 -3.26 -4.16 15.14
C SER A 86 -4.26 -3.03 14.92
N VAL A 87 -5.01 -3.12 13.85
CA VAL A 87 -6.10 -2.19 13.51
C VAL A 87 -7.30 -3.02 13.08
N THR A 88 -8.49 -2.61 13.48
CA THR A 88 -9.71 -3.27 13.03
C THR A 88 -9.80 -3.20 11.50
N ASN A 89 -10.00 -4.36 10.87
CA ASN A 89 -10.03 -4.49 9.41
C ASN A 89 -8.70 -4.08 8.76
N ALA A 90 -7.57 -4.40 9.42
CA ALA A 90 -6.25 -4.06 8.93
C ALA A 90 -5.90 -4.76 7.61
N THR A 91 -6.51 -5.91 7.34
CA THR A 91 -6.20 -6.71 6.15
C THR A 91 -7.40 -6.79 5.22
N PHE A 92 -7.12 -6.94 3.94
CA PHE A 92 -8.15 -7.16 2.94
C PHE A 92 -7.64 -8.12 1.87
N ALA A 93 -8.56 -8.88 1.30
CA ALA A 93 -8.28 -9.77 0.18
C ALA A 93 -9.62 -10.00 -0.51
N THR A 94 -9.75 -9.53 -1.75
CA THR A 94 -11.05 -9.56 -2.41
C THR A 94 -10.90 -9.55 -3.93
N SER A 95 -11.90 -10.10 -4.61
CA SER A 95 -12.04 -9.98 -6.05
C SER A 95 -12.95 -8.80 -6.39
N ILE A 96 -12.43 -7.86 -7.15
CA ILE A 96 -13.19 -6.69 -7.59
C ILE A 96 -13.87 -7.05 -8.91
N PRO A 97 -15.21 -7.01 -8.99
CA PRO A 97 -15.88 -7.29 -10.26
C PRO A 97 -15.51 -6.29 -11.34
N SER A 98 -15.60 -6.73 -12.61
CA SER A 98 -15.38 -5.87 -13.75
C SER A 98 -16.23 -4.60 -13.65
N GLY A 99 -15.62 -3.45 -13.86
CA GLY A 99 -16.29 -2.15 -13.82
C GLY A 99 -16.54 -1.60 -12.42
N SER A 100 -16.14 -2.31 -11.36
CA SER A 100 -16.38 -1.89 -9.97
C SER A 100 -15.16 -1.25 -9.36
N ASP A 101 -15.39 -0.45 -8.32
CA ASP A 101 -14.37 0.18 -7.51
C ASP A 101 -14.26 -0.52 -6.15
N TYR A 102 -13.10 -0.41 -5.51
CA TYR A 102 -12.87 -0.94 -4.18
C TYR A 102 -11.93 -0.01 -3.42
N LYS A 103 -12.25 0.27 -2.17
CA LYS A 103 -11.42 1.12 -1.31
C LYS A 103 -10.89 0.31 -0.16
N ALA A 104 -9.60 0.48 0.14
CA ALA A 104 -8.95 -0.23 1.24
C ALA A 104 -7.81 0.60 1.77
N SER A 105 -7.38 0.27 2.99
CA SER A 105 -6.22 0.92 3.61
C SER A 105 -5.17 -0.11 3.96
N VAL A 106 -3.91 0.29 3.88
CA VAL A 106 -2.77 -0.51 4.33
C VAL A 106 -2.07 0.21 5.47
N TYR A 107 -1.41 -0.56 6.33
CA TYR A 107 -0.80 -0.06 7.55
C TYR A 107 0.60 -0.63 7.69
N PHE A 108 1.57 0.24 7.99
CA PHE A 108 2.96 -0.19 8.20
C PHE A 108 3.54 0.53 9.41
N GLN A 109 4.44 -0.13 10.12
CA GLN A 109 5.16 0.47 11.23
C GLN A 109 6.57 0.82 10.75
N VAL A 110 6.93 2.10 10.86
CA VAL A 110 8.20 2.62 10.34
C VAL A 110 8.85 3.54 11.38
N PRO A 111 10.17 3.78 11.29
CA PRO A 111 10.80 4.77 12.14
C PRO A 111 10.14 6.14 11.99
N SER A 112 9.85 6.80 13.12
CA SER A 112 9.12 8.06 13.11
C SER A 112 9.93 9.22 12.52
N ASN A 113 11.25 9.08 12.43
CA ASN A 113 12.12 10.10 11.84
C ASN A 113 12.42 9.85 10.35
N SER A 114 11.66 8.97 9.70
CA SER A 114 11.86 8.68 8.27
C SER A 114 11.65 9.92 7.43
N ASN A 115 12.57 10.18 6.50
CA ASN A 115 12.50 11.31 5.58
C ASN A 115 11.78 10.95 4.28
N ASN A 116 11.78 9.68 3.92
CA ASN A 116 11.22 9.22 2.67
C ASN A 116 10.42 7.93 2.95
N ILE A 117 9.17 7.90 2.52
CA ILE A 117 8.33 6.71 2.67
C ILE A 117 7.67 6.43 1.32
N MET A 118 7.82 5.20 0.86
CA MET A 118 7.22 4.74 -0.39
C MET A 118 6.45 3.46 -0.17
N LEU A 119 5.29 3.34 -0.82
CA LEU A 119 4.51 2.12 -0.84
C LEU A 119 4.58 1.52 -2.23
N GLU A 120 4.97 0.27 -2.30
CA GLU A 120 5.06 -0.47 -3.54
C GLU A 120 3.85 -1.39 -3.65
N TYR A 121 3.18 -1.35 -4.80
CA TYR A 121 2.10 -2.25 -5.14
C TYR A 121 2.54 -3.13 -6.30
N GLU A 122 2.43 -4.44 -6.12
CA GLU A 122 2.77 -5.41 -7.15
C GLU A 122 1.53 -6.26 -7.46
N THR A 123 1.11 -6.23 -8.72
CA THR A 123 -0.06 -7.01 -9.12
C THR A 123 0.24 -8.51 -9.07
N ASN A 124 -0.80 -9.28 -8.80
CA ASN A 124 -0.71 -10.71 -8.63
C ASN A 124 -1.08 -11.46 -9.90
N THR A 125 -0.69 -10.93 -11.04
CA THR A 125 -0.98 -11.52 -12.35
C THR A 125 0.31 -11.96 -13.02
N TRP A 126 0.19 -12.83 -14.03
CA TRP A 126 1.37 -13.27 -14.79
C TRP A 126 2.05 -12.12 -15.53
N ALA A 127 1.33 -11.03 -15.80
CA ALA A 127 1.87 -9.82 -16.42
C ALA A 127 2.20 -8.77 -15.35
N GLU A 128 2.93 -9.17 -14.33
CA GLU A 128 3.20 -8.35 -13.16
C GLU A 128 3.62 -6.93 -13.49
N ARG A 129 3.08 -6.01 -12.72
CA ARG A 129 3.44 -4.60 -12.74
C ARG A 129 3.73 -4.16 -11.33
N GLU A 130 4.83 -3.46 -11.16
CA GLU A 130 5.20 -2.90 -9.88
C GLU A 130 5.20 -1.39 -9.99
N ILE A 131 4.50 -0.74 -9.08
CA ILE A 131 4.40 0.72 -9.04
C ILE A 131 4.66 1.18 -7.62
N ARG A 132 5.14 2.40 -7.48
CA ARG A 132 5.44 2.97 -6.18
C ARG A 132 4.73 4.29 -6.00
N PHE A 133 4.23 4.48 -4.78
CA PHE A 133 3.60 5.73 -4.36
C PHE A 133 4.51 6.39 -3.33
N ILE A 134 4.89 7.63 -3.61
CA ILE A 134 5.68 8.42 -2.68
C ILE A 134 4.69 9.07 -1.72
N VAL A 135 4.75 8.69 -0.43
CA VAL A 135 3.79 9.12 0.57
C VAL A 135 4.42 10.05 1.62
N LYS A 136 5.72 10.18 1.59
CA LYS A 136 6.43 11.17 2.39
C LYS A 136 7.76 11.57 1.77
#